data_490fbb07603c98b1b4d1684ba512f59d
#
_entry.id   490fbb07603c98b1b4d1684ba512f59d
#
_cell.length_a   1.000
_cell.length_b   1.000
_cell.length_c   1.000
_cell.angle_alpha   90.00
_cell.angle_beta   90.00
_cell.angle_gamma   90.00
#
_symmetry.space_group_name_H-M   'P 1'
#
loop_
_entity.id
_entity.type
_entity.pdbx_description
1 polymer ?
#
loop_
_entity_poly.entity_id
_entity_poly.type
_entity_poly.pdbx_seq_one_letter_code
_entity_poly.pdbx_strand_id
1 'polypeptide(L)'
;MNNIMTTTQFKDLNEFLAKHSAKNVNNTGTTGISHTRIPDKELNIYAGAYIIPKEELQTFHDLYFDYVFEKKRKEYLTEKQLEKDGPMGIDLDFRYNYDVNERQHSKEHVRDIICVYLDALKEYYIFEERKVFSVYVFEKPNVNRLADGSLTKDGIHIIFGMQIDHVVQTMIREKMLTALPDYMDLPLINSWDSVLDEGISKGTTNWQLYGSRKPGNEAYEFTHH
;
A
#
# COMPACT_ATOMS: atom_id res chain seq x y z
N MET A 1 19.73 7.90 30.29
CA MET A 1 19.17 7.45 29.00
C MET A 1 20.29 6.77 28.24
N ASN A 2 20.38 5.48 28.31
CA ASN A 2 21.41 4.70 27.62
C ASN A 2 20.97 4.46 26.19
N ASN A 3 21.52 5.20 25.23
CA ASN A 3 21.47 4.84 23.83
C ASN A 3 22.28 3.55 23.64
N ILE A 4 21.60 2.42 23.67
CA ILE A 4 22.16 1.18 23.17
C ILE A 4 22.13 1.34 21.65
N MET A 5 23.25 1.79 21.07
CA MET A 5 23.53 1.60 19.65
C MET A 5 23.60 0.08 19.43
N THR A 6 22.49 -0.50 19.00
CA THR A 6 22.51 -1.84 18.41
C THR A 6 23.33 -1.71 17.12
N THR A 7 24.57 -2.20 17.17
CA THR A 7 25.40 -2.42 15.98
C THR A 7 24.58 -3.30 15.05
N THR A 8 24.04 -2.71 13.98
CA THR A 8 23.30 -3.46 12.97
C THR A 8 24.21 -4.55 12.41
N GLN A 9 23.81 -5.80 12.57
CA GLN A 9 24.52 -7.00 12.09
C GLN A 9 24.71 -6.97 10.56
N PHE A 10 24.06 -6.05 9.85
CA PHE A 10 24.02 -5.92 8.41
C PHE A 10 24.56 -4.56 7.96
N LYS A 11 25.28 -4.57 6.87
CA LYS A 11 25.88 -3.38 6.26
C LYS A 11 24.79 -2.45 5.65
N ASP A 12 23.79 -3.04 5.02
CA ASP A 12 22.70 -2.32 4.36
C ASP A 12 21.47 -3.22 4.12
N LEU A 13 20.41 -2.61 3.59
CA LEU A 13 19.16 -3.29 3.24
C LEU A 13 19.38 -4.47 2.27
N ASN A 14 20.28 -4.36 1.29
CA ASN A 14 20.47 -5.40 0.30
C ASN A 14 21.14 -6.65 0.91
N GLU A 15 22.08 -6.47 1.82
CA GLU A 15 22.68 -7.58 2.56
C GLU A 15 21.65 -8.27 3.44
N PHE A 16 20.80 -7.51 4.13
CA PHE A 16 19.69 -8.03 4.92
C PHE A 16 18.73 -8.85 4.06
N LEU A 17 18.27 -8.29 2.94
CA LEU A 17 17.36 -8.98 2.01
C LEU A 17 17.99 -10.22 1.39
N ALA A 18 19.31 -10.21 1.08
CA ALA A 18 20.02 -11.39 0.57
C ALA A 18 20.01 -12.52 1.60
N LYS A 19 20.22 -12.25 2.89
CA LYS A 19 20.14 -13.26 3.97
C LYS A 19 18.73 -13.85 4.06
N HIS A 20 17.69 -13.03 3.92
CA HIS A 20 16.29 -13.44 4.07
C HIS A 20 15.63 -13.90 2.77
N SER A 21 16.41 -14.10 1.71
CA SER A 21 15.89 -14.59 0.43
C SER A 21 15.19 -15.94 0.61
N ALA A 22 13.97 -16.06 0.10
CA ALA A 22 13.20 -17.30 0.13
C ALA A 22 13.92 -18.48 -0.60
N LYS A 23 14.87 -18.16 -1.48
CA LYS A 23 15.73 -19.18 -2.14
C LYS A 23 16.70 -19.87 -1.18
N ASN A 24 17.05 -19.20 -0.08
CA ASN A 24 17.98 -19.73 0.92
C ASN A 24 17.29 -20.63 1.97
N VAL A 25 15.96 -20.58 1.99
CA VAL A 25 15.15 -21.43 2.88
C VAL A 25 14.71 -22.64 2.06
N ASN A 26 15.07 -23.85 2.49
CA ASN A 26 14.72 -25.12 1.83
C ASN A 26 13.19 -25.43 1.84
N ASN A 27 12.36 -24.41 1.78
CA ASN A 27 10.91 -24.51 1.77
C ASN A 27 10.40 -24.33 0.34
N THR A 28 9.98 -25.42 -0.25
CA THR A 28 9.50 -25.53 -1.64
C THR A 28 8.09 -24.94 -1.88
N GLY A 29 7.59 -24.03 -1.01
CA GLY A 29 6.28 -23.41 -1.13
C GLY A 29 6.32 -21.90 -0.95
N THR A 30 5.31 -21.19 -1.47
CA THR A 30 5.09 -19.76 -1.23
C THR A 30 4.65 -19.44 0.21
N THR A 31 4.49 -20.47 1.04
CA THR A 31 4.15 -20.35 2.45
C THR A 31 5.30 -19.73 3.23
N GLY A 32 5.04 -18.60 3.88
CA GLY A 32 6.03 -17.90 4.69
C GLY A 32 6.66 -16.66 4.04
N ILE A 33 6.49 -16.44 2.72
CA ILE A 33 6.93 -15.19 2.10
C ILE A 33 6.16 -14.03 2.72
N SER A 34 6.91 -13.07 3.26
CA SER A 34 6.36 -11.85 3.86
C SER A 34 6.50 -10.63 2.95
N HIS A 35 7.56 -10.58 2.13
CA HIS A 35 7.84 -9.45 1.26
C HIS A 35 8.25 -9.91 -0.14
N THR A 36 7.94 -9.09 -1.14
CA THR A 36 8.46 -9.28 -2.51
C THR A 36 9.05 -7.98 -3.04
N ARG A 37 9.94 -8.10 -4.02
CA ARG A 37 10.60 -6.96 -4.67
C ARG A 37 10.36 -7.03 -6.17
N ILE A 38 9.83 -5.94 -6.73
CA ILE A 38 9.65 -5.80 -8.19
C ILE A 38 11.00 -5.44 -8.80
N PRO A 39 11.40 -6.06 -9.93
CA PRO A 39 12.69 -5.75 -10.55
C PRO A 39 12.66 -4.42 -11.29
N ASP A 40 13.82 -3.73 -11.29
CA ASP A 40 14.08 -2.59 -12.16
C ASP A 40 15.49 -2.76 -12.76
N LYS A 41 15.55 -3.04 -14.05
CA LYS A 41 16.82 -3.31 -14.75
C LYS A 41 17.69 -2.06 -14.88
N GLU A 42 17.08 -0.89 -14.99
CA GLU A 42 17.82 0.38 -15.14
C GLU A 42 18.59 0.73 -13.86
N LEU A 43 18.01 0.39 -12.72
CA LEU A 43 18.62 0.62 -11.41
C LEU A 43 19.36 -0.60 -10.85
N ASN A 44 19.48 -1.69 -11.62
CA ASN A 44 20.08 -2.96 -11.17
C ASN A 44 19.41 -3.52 -9.91
N ILE A 45 18.08 -3.35 -9.79
CA ILE A 45 17.27 -3.91 -8.72
C ILE A 45 16.69 -5.23 -9.21
N TYR A 46 17.01 -6.33 -8.51
CA TYR A 46 16.59 -7.67 -8.90
C TYR A 46 15.28 -8.06 -8.20
N ALA A 47 14.46 -8.84 -8.92
CA ALA A 47 13.29 -9.47 -8.32
C ALA A 47 13.68 -10.34 -7.13
N GLY A 48 12.85 -10.32 -6.09
CA GLY A 48 13.08 -11.13 -4.91
C GLY A 48 11.79 -11.48 -4.17
N ALA A 49 11.86 -12.58 -3.42
CA ALA A 49 10.89 -12.97 -2.43
C ALA A 49 11.63 -13.22 -1.12
N TYR A 50 11.12 -12.73 -0.01
CA TYR A 50 11.81 -12.70 1.27
C TYR A 50 10.92 -13.23 2.38
N ILE A 51 11.56 -13.91 3.33
CA ILE A 51 10.94 -14.38 4.58
C ILE A 51 11.61 -13.63 5.71
N ILE A 52 10.98 -12.55 6.17
CA ILE A 52 11.49 -11.72 7.25
C ILE A 52 10.80 -12.15 8.54
N PRO A 53 11.54 -12.69 9.53
CA PRO A 53 10.98 -13.10 10.81
C PRO A 53 10.47 -11.89 11.60
N LYS A 54 9.44 -12.11 12.44
CA LYS A 54 8.86 -11.04 13.25
C LYS A 54 9.87 -10.35 14.18
N GLU A 55 10.80 -11.11 14.73
CA GLU A 55 11.88 -10.63 15.61
C GLU A 55 12.91 -9.76 14.88
N GLU A 56 13.02 -9.85 13.54
CA GLU A 56 13.94 -9.05 12.74
C GLU A 56 13.22 -7.88 12.01
N LEU A 57 11.90 -7.71 12.17
CA LEU A 57 11.14 -6.65 11.51
C LEU A 57 11.64 -5.24 11.88
N GLN A 58 12.04 -5.00 13.14
CA GLN A 58 12.57 -3.69 13.53
C GLN A 58 13.89 -3.40 12.79
N THR A 59 14.79 -4.37 12.70
CA THR A 59 16.04 -4.24 11.93
C THR A 59 15.76 -3.97 10.45
N PHE A 60 14.78 -4.66 9.89
CA PHE A 60 14.33 -4.42 8.52
C PHE A 60 13.83 -2.98 8.34
N HIS A 61 12.96 -2.50 9.22
CA HIS A 61 12.41 -1.16 9.14
C HIS A 61 13.50 -0.08 9.26
N ASP A 62 14.46 -0.26 10.16
CA ASP A 62 15.57 0.69 10.35
C ASP A 62 16.46 0.75 9.08
N LEU A 63 16.80 -0.40 8.50
CA LEU A 63 17.58 -0.48 7.26
C LEU A 63 16.80 0.05 6.05
N TYR A 64 15.50 -0.21 5.99
CA TYR A 64 14.61 0.30 4.95
C TYR A 64 14.49 1.82 5.03
N PHE A 65 14.29 2.36 6.24
CA PHE A 65 14.22 3.79 6.49
C PHE A 65 15.51 4.49 6.05
N ASP A 66 16.66 3.99 6.49
CA ASP A 66 17.98 4.52 6.09
C ASP A 66 18.15 4.51 4.55
N TYR A 67 17.75 3.41 3.91
CA TYR A 67 17.88 3.25 2.45
C TYR A 67 16.97 4.20 1.66
N VAL A 68 15.69 4.24 2.01
CA VAL A 68 14.67 4.96 1.23
C VAL A 68 14.61 6.44 1.62
N PHE A 69 14.59 6.75 2.92
CA PHE A 69 14.30 8.09 3.40
C PHE A 69 15.57 8.90 3.69
N GLU A 70 16.61 8.31 4.29
CA GLU A 70 17.85 9.01 4.55
C GLU A 70 18.73 9.09 3.29
N LYS A 71 18.98 7.96 2.63
CA LYS A 71 19.81 7.88 1.42
C LYS A 71 19.07 8.24 0.14
N LYS A 72 17.75 8.49 0.20
CA LYS A 72 16.87 8.85 -0.94
C LYS A 72 16.95 7.87 -2.11
N ARG A 73 17.15 6.59 -1.84
CA ARG A 73 17.22 5.56 -2.86
C ARG A 73 15.84 5.03 -3.22
N LYS A 74 15.63 4.74 -4.50
CA LYS A 74 14.40 4.10 -4.98
C LYS A 74 14.35 2.65 -4.52
N GLU A 75 13.16 2.20 -4.10
CA GLU A 75 12.89 0.84 -3.70
C GLU A 75 11.52 0.37 -4.24
N TYR A 76 11.36 -0.95 -4.40
CA TYR A 76 10.20 -1.57 -5.04
C TYR A 76 9.65 -2.75 -4.22
N LEU A 77 9.76 -2.65 -2.90
CA LEU A 77 9.28 -3.67 -1.97
C LEU A 77 7.77 -3.58 -1.76
N THR A 78 7.16 -4.74 -1.65
CA THR A 78 5.79 -4.93 -1.21
C THR A 78 5.78 -5.90 -0.04
N GLU A 79 4.77 -5.82 0.82
CA GLU A 79 4.54 -6.74 1.92
C GLU A 79 3.27 -7.56 1.71
N LYS A 80 3.28 -8.81 2.16
CA LYS A 80 2.08 -9.63 2.21
C LYS A 80 1.16 -9.09 3.29
N GLN A 81 -0.11 -8.91 2.95
CA GLN A 81 -1.11 -8.55 3.93
C GLN A 81 -1.28 -9.66 4.98
N LEU A 82 -1.56 -9.28 6.21
CA LEU A 82 -1.86 -10.22 7.29
C LEU A 82 -3.18 -10.93 6.98
N GLU A 83 -3.23 -12.24 7.11
CA GLU A 83 -4.43 -13.04 6.85
C GLU A 83 -5.56 -12.71 7.85
N LYS A 84 -5.18 -12.36 9.07
CA LYS A 84 -6.08 -11.97 10.17
C LYS A 84 -5.46 -10.81 10.92
N ASP A 85 -6.30 -10.02 11.52
CA ASP A 85 -5.90 -8.93 12.42
C ASP A 85 -4.99 -7.87 11.77
N GLY A 86 -5.01 -7.76 10.44
CA GLY A 86 -4.34 -6.71 9.70
C GLY A 86 -5.17 -5.43 9.61
N PRO A 87 -4.54 -4.28 9.29
CA PRO A 87 -5.27 -3.05 9.01
C PRO A 87 -6.09 -3.19 7.72
N MET A 88 -7.16 -2.40 7.59
CA MET A 88 -7.90 -2.34 6.34
C MET A 88 -7.18 -1.43 5.35
N GLY A 89 -6.75 -2.00 4.24
CA GLY A 89 -6.20 -1.26 3.10
C GLY A 89 -7.24 -1.01 2.03
N ILE A 90 -7.22 0.19 1.44
CA ILE A 90 -8.04 0.56 0.29
C ILE A 90 -7.10 1.11 -0.77
N ASP A 91 -7.14 0.56 -1.97
CA ASP A 91 -6.41 1.03 -3.14
C ASP A 91 -7.43 1.49 -4.19
N LEU A 92 -7.39 2.78 -4.50
CA LEU A 92 -8.23 3.44 -5.50
C LEU A 92 -7.36 3.78 -6.71
N ASP A 93 -7.62 3.16 -7.86
CA ASP A 93 -6.85 3.33 -9.11
C ASP A 93 -7.72 4.04 -10.15
N PHE A 94 -7.57 5.35 -10.25
CA PHE A 94 -8.32 6.20 -11.18
C PHE A 94 -7.67 6.22 -12.56
N ARG A 95 -8.48 6.11 -13.61
CA ARG A 95 -8.04 6.24 -15.00
C ARG A 95 -8.87 7.29 -15.73
N TYR A 96 -8.18 8.14 -16.43
CA TYR A 96 -8.74 9.28 -17.17
C TYR A 96 -8.25 9.27 -18.61
N ASN A 97 -8.96 9.98 -19.48
CA ASN A 97 -8.44 10.30 -20.80
C ASN A 97 -7.07 10.97 -20.69
N TYR A 98 -6.23 10.79 -21.70
CA TYR A 98 -4.85 11.27 -21.69
C TYR A 98 -4.71 12.80 -21.59
N ASP A 99 -5.71 13.55 -22.03
CA ASP A 99 -5.76 15.02 -21.93
C ASP A 99 -5.92 15.56 -20.51
N VAL A 100 -6.38 14.72 -19.59
CA VAL A 100 -6.40 15.06 -18.15
C VAL A 100 -4.97 15.11 -17.64
N ASN A 101 -4.52 16.30 -17.22
CA ASN A 101 -3.14 16.57 -16.83
C ASN A 101 -2.99 17.00 -15.36
N GLU A 102 -4.07 17.03 -14.61
CA GLU A 102 -4.11 17.41 -13.20
C GLU A 102 -5.04 16.49 -12.41
N ARG A 103 -4.87 16.50 -11.09
CA ARG A 103 -5.69 15.71 -10.16
C ARG A 103 -7.14 16.13 -10.20
N GLN A 104 -8.03 15.15 -10.32
CA GLN A 104 -9.46 15.38 -10.42
C GLN A 104 -10.18 15.23 -9.08
N HIS A 105 -9.65 14.45 -8.14
CA HIS A 105 -10.23 14.35 -6.81
C HIS A 105 -9.73 15.47 -5.89
N SER A 106 -10.56 15.85 -4.95
CA SER A 106 -10.31 16.88 -3.94
C SER A 106 -10.19 16.26 -2.54
N LYS A 107 -9.82 17.09 -1.55
CA LYS A 107 -9.83 16.69 -0.13
C LYS A 107 -11.23 16.34 0.36
N GLU A 108 -12.26 16.98 -0.17
CA GLU A 108 -13.65 16.69 0.13
C GLU A 108 -13.99 15.27 -0.35
N HIS A 109 -13.61 14.88 -1.57
CA HIS A 109 -13.79 13.52 -2.06
C HIS A 109 -13.09 12.49 -1.16
N VAL A 110 -11.86 12.76 -0.71
CA VAL A 110 -11.14 11.86 0.23
C VAL A 110 -11.90 11.72 1.55
N ARG A 111 -12.40 12.85 2.10
CA ARG A 111 -13.19 12.82 3.33
C ARG A 111 -14.48 12.04 3.15
N ASP A 112 -15.17 12.23 2.05
CA ASP A 112 -16.44 11.57 1.78
C ASP A 112 -16.24 10.05 1.61
N ILE A 113 -15.17 9.61 0.92
CA ILE A 113 -14.78 8.20 0.89
C ILE A 113 -14.62 7.64 2.31
N ILE A 114 -13.83 8.32 3.16
CA ILE A 114 -13.59 7.87 4.53
C ILE A 114 -14.91 7.79 5.31
N CYS A 115 -15.78 8.78 5.20
CA CYS A 115 -17.08 8.78 5.88
C CYS A 115 -17.96 7.60 5.44
N VAL A 116 -18.07 7.35 4.14
CA VAL A 116 -18.86 6.24 3.59
C VAL A 116 -18.30 4.88 4.06
N TYR A 117 -16.98 4.72 4.10
CA TYR A 117 -16.34 3.52 4.66
C TYR A 117 -16.62 3.37 6.16
N LEU A 118 -16.53 4.45 6.94
CA LEU A 118 -16.84 4.43 8.37
C LEU A 118 -18.31 4.06 8.64
N ASP A 119 -19.24 4.54 7.81
CA ASP A 119 -20.65 4.20 7.95
C ASP A 119 -20.89 2.72 7.61
N ALA A 120 -20.25 2.20 6.60
CA ALA A 120 -20.31 0.76 6.29
C ALA A 120 -19.69 -0.10 7.40
N LEU A 121 -18.58 0.35 8.00
CA LEU A 121 -17.93 -0.36 9.12
C LEU A 121 -18.81 -0.45 10.35
N LYS A 122 -19.64 0.56 10.64
CA LYS A 122 -20.59 0.57 11.77
C LYS A 122 -21.64 -0.54 11.69
N GLU A 123 -21.87 -1.11 10.52
CA GLU A 123 -22.78 -2.25 10.37
C GLU A 123 -22.18 -3.58 10.88
N TYR A 124 -20.84 -3.66 10.93
CA TYR A 124 -20.11 -4.88 11.32
C TYR A 124 -19.42 -4.75 12.67
N TYR A 125 -19.13 -3.52 13.11
CA TYR A 125 -18.35 -3.23 14.31
C TYR A 125 -19.05 -2.21 15.19
N ILE A 126 -19.00 -2.46 16.50
CA ILE A 126 -19.42 -1.48 17.52
C ILE A 126 -18.20 -0.61 17.86
N PHE A 127 -18.27 0.66 17.58
CA PHE A 127 -17.25 1.62 17.95
C PHE A 127 -17.50 2.11 19.39
N GLU A 128 -16.58 1.76 20.30
CA GLU A 128 -16.58 2.28 21.67
C GLU A 128 -16.12 3.75 21.69
N GLU A 129 -16.84 4.63 22.37
CA GLU A 129 -16.57 6.08 22.41
C GLU A 129 -15.13 6.47 22.76
N ARG A 130 -14.39 5.59 23.48
CA ARG A 130 -13.03 5.86 23.93
C ARG A 130 -11.95 5.19 23.09
N LYS A 131 -12.31 4.37 22.14
CA LYS A 131 -11.36 3.73 21.23
C LYS A 131 -11.25 4.55 19.97
N VAL A 132 -10.07 5.08 19.74
CA VAL A 132 -9.74 5.82 18.52
C VAL A 132 -8.78 5.00 17.68
N PHE A 133 -8.88 5.12 16.38
CA PHE A 133 -7.90 4.64 15.42
C PHE A 133 -7.65 5.72 14.38
N SER A 134 -6.46 5.72 13.81
CA SER A 134 -6.11 6.67 12.77
C SER A 134 -6.48 6.13 11.39
N VAL A 135 -6.83 7.04 10.49
CA VAL A 135 -6.97 6.76 9.06
C VAL A 135 -5.86 7.51 8.35
N TYR A 136 -5.01 6.78 7.62
CA TYR A 136 -3.87 7.34 6.91
C TYR A 136 -4.18 7.39 5.42
N VAL A 137 -3.95 8.55 4.80
CA VAL A 137 -4.17 8.77 3.37
C VAL A 137 -2.85 9.04 2.68
N PHE A 138 -2.64 8.36 1.57
CA PHE A 138 -1.44 8.50 0.75
C PHE A 138 -1.83 8.75 -0.69
N GLU A 139 -1.20 9.72 -1.33
CA GLU A 139 -1.44 10.11 -2.70
C GLU A 139 -0.10 10.25 -3.43
N LYS A 140 -0.09 10.07 -4.74
CA LYS A 140 1.11 10.39 -5.53
C LYS A 140 1.26 11.90 -5.64
N PRO A 141 2.50 12.44 -5.69
CA PRO A 141 2.72 13.88 -5.89
C PRO A 141 2.03 14.41 -7.17
N ASN A 142 2.08 13.64 -8.25
CA ASN A 142 1.54 14.01 -9.55
C ASN A 142 0.65 12.91 -10.14
N VAL A 143 -0.23 13.30 -11.06
CA VAL A 143 -0.90 12.33 -11.94
C VAL A 143 0.14 11.67 -12.87
N ASN A 144 -0.06 10.41 -13.19
CA ASN A 144 0.85 9.65 -14.06
C ASN A 144 0.27 9.57 -15.47
N ARG A 145 0.76 10.44 -16.37
CA ARG A 145 0.45 10.37 -17.80
C ARG A 145 1.32 9.31 -18.46
N LEU A 146 0.70 8.26 -19.01
CA LEU A 146 1.45 7.17 -19.62
C LEU A 146 2.24 7.65 -20.85
N ALA A 147 3.48 7.16 -20.97
CA ALA A 147 4.40 7.60 -22.04
C ALA A 147 3.91 7.24 -23.47
N ASP A 148 3.05 6.22 -23.58
CA ASP A 148 2.43 5.81 -24.83
C ASP A 148 1.23 6.70 -25.26
N GLY A 149 0.88 7.70 -24.44
CA GLY A 149 -0.24 8.60 -24.72
C GLY A 149 -1.64 7.97 -24.56
N SER A 150 -1.76 6.79 -23.97
CA SER A 150 -3.03 6.05 -23.90
C SER A 150 -4.00 6.61 -22.86
N LEU A 151 -3.51 6.96 -21.68
CA LEU A 151 -4.35 7.44 -20.58
C LEU A 151 -3.51 8.13 -19.49
N THR A 152 -4.22 8.82 -18.59
CA THR A 152 -3.68 9.36 -17.33
C THR A 152 -4.18 8.52 -16.15
N LYS A 153 -3.30 8.23 -15.21
CA LYS A 153 -3.60 7.52 -13.95
C LYS A 153 -3.41 8.43 -12.76
N ASP A 154 -4.25 8.27 -11.77
CA ASP A 154 -4.06 8.78 -10.41
C ASP A 154 -4.52 7.72 -9.42
N GLY A 155 -4.29 7.91 -8.12
CA GLY A 155 -4.75 6.94 -7.14
C GLY A 155 -4.55 7.40 -5.72
N ILE A 156 -5.30 6.76 -4.84
CA ILE A 156 -5.27 7.00 -3.39
C ILE A 156 -5.09 5.66 -2.69
N HIS A 157 -4.15 5.59 -1.76
CA HIS A 157 -4.08 4.53 -0.77
C HIS A 157 -4.64 5.05 0.56
N ILE A 158 -5.54 4.29 1.17
CA ILE A 158 -6.05 4.60 2.50
C ILE A 158 -5.82 3.40 3.41
N ILE A 159 -5.34 3.64 4.63
CA ILE A 159 -5.18 2.62 5.67
C ILE A 159 -6.00 3.01 6.89
N PHE A 160 -6.98 2.20 7.22
CA PHE A 160 -7.68 2.28 8.50
C PHE A 160 -6.89 1.48 9.54
N GLY A 161 -6.43 2.15 10.60
CA GLY A 161 -5.60 1.56 11.67
C GLY A 161 -6.40 0.69 12.63
N MET A 162 -7.38 -0.06 12.12
CA MET A 162 -8.16 -1.05 12.87
C MET A 162 -8.00 -2.44 12.24
N GLN A 163 -8.02 -3.45 13.08
CA GLN A 163 -7.89 -4.85 12.64
C GLN A 163 -9.21 -5.34 12.04
N ILE A 164 -9.18 -5.80 10.80
CA ILE A 164 -10.37 -6.24 10.05
C ILE A 164 -10.04 -7.49 9.24
N ASP A 165 -10.93 -8.48 9.33
CA ASP A 165 -10.86 -9.69 8.51
C ASP A 165 -11.14 -9.38 7.02
N HIS A 166 -10.44 -10.05 6.10
CA HIS A 166 -10.61 -9.86 4.66
C HIS A 166 -12.00 -10.22 4.14
N VAL A 167 -12.73 -11.10 4.84
CA VAL A 167 -14.14 -11.38 4.48
C VAL A 167 -14.96 -10.12 4.66
N VAL A 168 -14.80 -9.43 5.79
CA VAL A 168 -15.51 -8.16 6.05
C VAL A 168 -15.04 -7.06 5.10
N GLN A 169 -13.73 -6.96 4.82
CA GLN A 169 -13.21 -6.01 3.83
C GLN A 169 -13.85 -6.22 2.45
N THR A 170 -14.00 -7.47 2.02
CA THR A 170 -14.66 -7.82 0.75
C THR A 170 -16.13 -7.42 0.76
N MET A 171 -16.85 -7.69 1.85
CA MET A 171 -18.26 -7.29 1.98
C MET A 171 -18.44 -5.77 1.95
N ILE A 172 -17.53 -5.03 2.59
CA ILE A 172 -17.53 -3.57 2.56
C ILE A 172 -17.22 -3.08 1.14
N ARG A 173 -16.23 -3.66 0.44
CA ARG A 173 -15.93 -3.30 -0.95
C ARG A 173 -17.16 -3.40 -1.85
N GLU A 174 -17.93 -4.50 -1.75
CA GLU A 174 -19.15 -4.68 -2.55
C GLU A 174 -20.17 -3.55 -2.31
N LYS A 175 -20.30 -3.07 -1.07
CA LYS A 175 -21.14 -1.90 -0.78
C LYS A 175 -20.57 -0.62 -1.39
N MET A 176 -19.25 -0.45 -1.34
CA MET A 176 -18.58 0.74 -1.89
C MET A 176 -18.70 0.85 -3.40
N LEU A 177 -18.76 -0.27 -4.13
CA LEU A 177 -19.01 -0.27 -5.59
C LEU A 177 -20.33 0.43 -5.97
N THR A 178 -21.30 0.39 -5.09
CA THR A 178 -22.60 1.04 -5.30
C THR A 178 -22.65 2.44 -4.70
N ALA A 179 -22.00 2.65 -3.56
CA ALA A 179 -22.10 3.91 -2.82
C ALA A 179 -21.19 5.01 -3.37
N LEU A 180 -19.91 4.71 -3.65
CA LEU A 180 -18.92 5.73 -4.04
C LEU A 180 -19.25 6.50 -5.31
N PRO A 181 -19.90 5.94 -6.34
CA PRO A 181 -20.32 6.70 -7.52
C PRO A 181 -21.16 7.93 -7.19
N ASP A 182 -21.96 7.89 -6.14
CA ASP A 182 -22.83 9.01 -5.73
C ASP A 182 -22.07 10.14 -5.05
N TYR A 183 -20.85 9.89 -4.56
CA TYR A 183 -20.02 10.88 -3.86
C TYR A 183 -18.85 11.40 -4.71
N MET A 184 -18.56 10.76 -5.82
CA MET A 184 -17.38 11.07 -6.65
C MET A 184 -17.77 11.25 -8.12
N ASP A 185 -18.18 12.44 -8.48
CA ASP A 185 -18.40 12.82 -9.89
C ASP A 185 -17.05 13.12 -10.57
N LEU A 186 -16.34 12.04 -10.93
CA LEU A 186 -15.03 12.11 -11.59
C LEU A 186 -15.15 11.64 -13.06
N PRO A 187 -14.39 12.23 -13.99
CA PRO A 187 -14.42 11.85 -15.40
C PRO A 187 -13.65 10.54 -15.65
N LEU A 188 -14.02 9.51 -14.93
CA LEU A 188 -13.38 8.19 -15.00
C LEU A 188 -13.67 7.49 -16.33
N ILE A 189 -12.68 6.79 -16.88
CA ILE A 189 -12.84 5.89 -18.02
C ILE A 189 -12.81 4.40 -17.63
N ASN A 190 -12.53 4.10 -16.35
CA ASN A 190 -12.64 2.75 -15.81
C ASN A 190 -13.86 2.60 -14.89
N SER A 191 -14.35 1.38 -14.77
CA SER A 191 -15.47 1.06 -13.88
C SER A 191 -15.04 1.13 -12.41
N TRP A 192 -15.99 1.34 -11.51
CA TRP A 192 -15.74 1.34 -10.07
C TRP A 192 -15.17 0.00 -9.58
N ASP A 193 -15.52 -1.11 -10.19
CA ASP A 193 -14.90 -2.40 -9.92
C ASP A 193 -13.39 -2.41 -10.22
N SER A 194 -12.97 -1.67 -11.26
CA SER A 194 -11.54 -1.47 -11.57
C SER A 194 -10.88 -0.33 -10.80
N VAL A 195 -11.66 0.56 -10.18
CA VAL A 195 -11.16 1.61 -9.29
C VAL A 195 -10.78 1.03 -7.94
N LEU A 196 -11.64 0.21 -7.35
CA LEU A 196 -11.43 -0.44 -6.06
C LEU A 196 -10.73 -1.79 -6.24
N ASP A 197 -9.43 -1.87 -5.94
CA ASP A 197 -8.66 -3.13 -6.10
C ASP A 197 -9.24 -4.26 -5.24
N GLU A 198 -9.82 -5.26 -5.92
CA GLU A 198 -10.40 -6.43 -5.27
C GLU A 198 -9.35 -7.28 -4.56
N GLY A 199 -8.14 -7.38 -5.13
CA GLY A 199 -7.05 -8.17 -4.57
C GLY A 199 -6.58 -7.63 -3.22
N ILE A 200 -6.66 -6.31 -3.03
CA ILE A 200 -6.37 -5.68 -1.73
C ILE A 200 -7.43 -6.09 -0.70
N SER A 201 -8.72 -5.96 -1.02
CA SER A 201 -9.80 -6.33 -0.10
C SER A 201 -9.79 -7.82 0.26
N LYS A 202 -9.43 -8.69 -0.70
CA LYS A 202 -9.28 -10.14 -0.49
C LYS A 202 -7.97 -10.55 0.18
N GLY A 203 -7.02 -9.63 0.38
CA GLY A 203 -5.69 -9.94 0.91
C GLY A 203 -4.80 -10.76 -0.03
N THR A 204 -5.16 -10.88 -1.32
CA THR A 204 -4.41 -11.65 -2.31
C THR A 204 -3.32 -10.84 -3.03
N THR A 205 -3.46 -9.52 -3.04
CA THR A 205 -2.46 -8.58 -3.55
C THR A 205 -1.58 -8.07 -2.40
N ASN A 206 -0.27 -8.10 -2.58
CA ASN A 206 0.66 -7.52 -1.64
C ASN A 206 0.51 -6.01 -1.58
N TRP A 207 0.61 -5.43 -0.37
CA TRP A 207 0.62 -4.00 -0.16
C TRP A 207 1.98 -3.39 -0.49
N GLN A 208 2.00 -2.26 -1.19
CA GLN A 208 3.23 -1.53 -1.48
C GLN A 208 3.72 -0.81 -0.22
N LEU A 209 4.96 -1.08 0.19
CA LEU A 209 5.53 -0.41 1.37
C LEU A 209 5.62 1.10 1.16
N TYR A 210 5.40 1.87 2.23
CA TYR A 210 5.53 3.34 2.19
C TYR A 210 6.94 3.74 1.74
N GLY A 211 7.00 4.62 0.73
CA GLY A 211 8.24 5.03 0.08
C GLY A 211 8.71 4.13 -1.06
N SER A 212 8.21 2.89 -1.14
CA SER A 212 8.39 2.04 -2.32
C SER A 212 7.48 2.48 -3.46
N ARG A 213 7.83 2.07 -4.67
CA ARG A 213 7.08 2.40 -5.89
C ARG A 213 7.11 1.27 -6.90
N LYS A 214 6.24 1.30 -7.91
CA LYS A 214 6.38 0.47 -9.10
C LYS A 214 7.42 1.13 -10.04
N PRO A 215 8.23 0.35 -10.82
CA PRO A 215 9.17 0.93 -11.78
C PRO A 215 8.49 1.95 -12.71
N GLY A 216 9.16 3.07 -12.96
CA GLY A 216 8.62 4.16 -13.78
C GLY A 216 7.53 5.02 -13.11
N ASN A 217 7.17 4.74 -11.85
CA ASN A 217 6.15 5.48 -11.12
C ASN A 217 6.74 6.26 -9.94
N GLU A 218 6.00 7.25 -9.45
CA GLU A 218 6.25 7.92 -8.18
C GLU A 218 5.77 7.05 -7.00
N ALA A 219 6.39 7.25 -5.84
CA ALA A 219 5.89 6.67 -4.60
C ALA A 219 4.66 7.43 -4.11
N TYR A 220 3.81 6.74 -3.38
CA TYR A 220 2.76 7.39 -2.61
C TYR A 220 3.39 8.15 -1.43
N GLU A 221 2.92 9.36 -1.19
CA GLU A 221 3.32 10.22 -0.08
C GLU A 221 2.16 10.37 0.90
N PHE A 222 2.49 10.41 2.18
CA PHE A 222 1.52 10.65 3.23
C PHE A 222 0.97 12.09 3.13
N THR A 223 -0.34 12.23 3.01
CA THR A 223 -0.98 13.54 2.82
C THR A 223 -1.90 13.93 3.97
N HIS A 224 -2.62 12.98 4.58
CA HIS A 224 -3.60 13.25 5.63
C HIS A 224 -3.69 12.10 6.65
N HIS A 225 -4.06 12.43 7.88
CA HIS A 225 -4.48 11.49 8.91
C HIS A 225 -5.55 12.10 9.82
#